data_c9232d843e6b8d39debaf2adab2ff749
#
_entry.id   c9232d843e6b8d39debaf2adab2ff749
#
_cell.length_a   1.000
_cell.length_b   1.000
_cell.length_c   1.000
_cell.angle_alpha   90.00
_cell.angle_beta   90.00
_cell.angle_gamma   90.00
#
_symmetry.space_group_name_H-M   'P 1'
#
loop_
_entity.id
_entity.type
_entity.pdbx_description
1 polymer ?
#
loop_
_entity_poly.entity_id
_entity_poly.type
_entity_poly.pdbx_seq_one_letter_code
_entity_poly.pdbx_strand_id
1 'polypeptide(L)'
;MNVTKRARTCGGLAILMTMLLLTALLSLSASAAETVSQHERVRVGFFAMDGYHMMDEDGNRSGYGYDFLRLMARYWDVDYEYVGYDKSWEEMQQMLIDGEIDMVTSARRTPEREELFDFSRPIGTNNGILTVRSDNSTIVEGKYSTYDGMRVALLRGNSRNDEFAEYARTKGFTYKLVYFDSAEEIAEALQNGTVDAIVTSSLRKMNNERILEKFGSSDIYVIVKK
;
A
#
# COMPACT_ATOMS: atom_id res chain seq x y z
N MET A 1 -9.48 94.22 6.34
CA MET A 1 -10.37 93.28 7.07
C MET A 1 -10.83 92.23 6.17
N ASN A 2 -10.21 91.02 6.20
CA ASN A 2 -10.71 89.72 5.82
C ASN A 2 -9.53 88.75 5.72
N VAL A 3 -9.13 88.22 6.87
CA VAL A 3 -8.20 87.10 6.96
C VAL A 3 -8.98 86.00 7.72
N THR A 4 -9.64 85.09 7.03
CA THR A 4 -10.11 83.83 7.63
C THR A 4 -10.87 82.97 6.59
N LYS A 5 -10.22 82.47 5.51
CA LYS A 5 -10.85 81.47 4.62
C LYS A 5 -9.86 80.54 3.93
N ARG A 6 -8.61 80.34 4.40
CA ARG A 6 -7.65 79.48 3.72
C ARG A 6 -7.15 78.24 4.49
N ALA A 7 -7.72 77.95 5.67
CA ALA A 7 -7.21 76.82 6.50
C ALA A 7 -8.05 75.56 6.56
N ARG A 8 -9.11 75.41 5.76
CA ARG A 8 -10.03 74.27 5.85
C ARG A 8 -9.92 73.23 4.69
N THR A 9 -9.16 73.54 3.64
CA THR A 9 -9.06 72.64 2.50
C THR A 9 -7.84 71.68 2.50
N CYS A 10 -6.80 71.92 3.28
CA CYS A 10 -5.63 71.05 3.37
C CYS A 10 -5.82 69.83 4.26
N GLY A 11 -6.69 69.87 5.26
CA GLY A 11 -6.92 68.75 6.18
C GLY A 11 -7.71 67.61 5.53
N GLY A 12 -8.68 67.92 4.66
CA GLY A 12 -9.51 66.93 3.98
C GLY A 12 -8.72 66.09 2.95
N LEU A 13 -7.81 66.72 2.24
CA LEU A 13 -7.00 66.02 1.21
C LEU A 13 -5.96 65.10 1.84
N ALA A 14 -5.39 65.47 2.97
CA ALA A 14 -4.44 64.61 3.71
C ALA A 14 -5.11 63.36 4.30
N ILE A 15 -6.32 63.50 4.84
CA ILE A 15 -7.10 62.36 5.39
C ILE A 15 -7.54 61.41 4.26
N LEU A 16 -7.94 61.94 3.10
CA LEU A 16 -8.31 61.09 1.95
C LEU A 16 -7.12 60.33 1.41
N MET A 17 -5.93 60.91 1.32
CA MET A 17 -4.71 60.26 0.88
C MET A 17 -4.22 59.15 1.85
N THR A 18 -4.33 59.40 3.16
CA THR A 18 -3.96 58.37 4.17
C THR A 18 -4.95 57.20 4.17
N MET A 19 -6.23 57.44 3.93
CA MET A 19 -7.24 56.38 3.83
C MET A 19 -7.04 55.54 2.54
N LEU A 20 -6.67 56.14 1.41
CA LEU A 20 -6.36 55.44 0.18
C LEU A 20 -5.05 54.61 0.29
N LEU A 21 -4.03 55.11 1.01
CA LEU A 21 -2.81 54.35 1.27
C LEU A 21 -3.06 53.17 2.24
N LEU A 22 -3.94 53.31 3.23
CA LEU A 22 -4.30 52.22 4.13
C LEU A 22 -5.07 51.12 3.43
N THR A 23 -5.98 51.44 2.50
CA THR A 23 -6.71 50.43 1.70
C THR A 23 -5.81 49.73 0.70
N ALA A 24 -4.82 50.39 0.13
CA ALA A 24 -3.83 49.79 -0.76
C ALA A 24 -2.89 48.82 -0.03
N LEU A 25 -2.50 49.13 1.21
CA LEU A 25 -1.70 48.25 2.06
C LEU A 25 -2.49 47.00 2.53
N LEU A 26 -3.78 47.12 2.79
CA LEU A 26 -4.65 46.00 3.15
C LEU A 26 -4.92 45.05 1.94
N SER A 27 -4.99 45.59 0.73
CA SER A 27 -5.15 44.76 -0.48
C SER A 27 -3.87 44.03 -0.89
N LEU A 28 -2.68 44.54 -0.58
CA LEU A 28 -1.43 43.84 -0.79
C LEU A 28 -1.21 42.69 0.20
N SER A 29 -1.76 42.79 1.40
CA SER A 29 -1.65 41.72 2.43
C SER A 29 -2.56 40.51 2.14
N ALA A 30 -3.64 40.71 1.38
CA ALA A 30 -4.57 39.62 1.03
C ALA A 30 -4.10 38.79 -0.17
N SER A 31 -3.15 39.28 -0.97
CA SER A 31 -2.63 38.56 -2.15
C SER A 31 -1.38 37.73 -1.87
N ALA A 32 -0.83 37.77 -0.64
CA ALA A 32 0.36 37.02 -0.26
C ALA A 32 0.06 35.72 0.53
N ALA A 33 -1.20 35.33 0.66
CA ALA A 33 -1.62 34.27 1.55
C ALA A 33 -2.26 33.06 0.86
N GLU A 34 -1.96 32.78 -0.41
CA GLU A 34 -2.39 31.50 -1.03
C GLU A 34 -1.44 31.07 -2.15
N THR A 35 -0.21 30.77 -1.79
CA THR A 35 0.51 29.70 -2.43
C THR A 35 0.77 28.61 -1.38
N VAL A 36 -0.31 28.06 -0.87
CA VAL A 36 -0.28 26.67 -0.40
C VAL A 36 0.00 25.88 -1.66
N SER A 37 1.21 25.38 -1.79
CA SER A 37 1.53 24.34 -2.76
C SER A 37 0.50 23.24 -2.55
N GLN A 38 -0.57 23.21 -3.35
CA GLN A 38 -1.48 22.07 -3.38
C GLN A 38 -0.67 20.98 -4.07
N HIS A 39 -0.06 20.11 -3.27
CA HIS A 39 0.46 18.85 -3.75
C HIS A 39 -0.69 18.13 -4.47
N GLU A 40 -0.40 17.58 -5.63
CA GLU A 40 -1.37 16.77 -6.34
C GLU A 40 -1.80 15.60 -5.43
N ARG A 41 -3.11 15.44 -5.24
CA ARG A 41 -3.64 14.34 -4.43
C ARG A 41 -3.91 13.14 -5.32
N VAL A 42 -3.28 12.01 -5.00
CA VAL A 42 -3.42 10.75 -5.70
C VAL A 42 -4.15 9.74 -4.79
N ARG A 43 -5.30 9.25 -5.24
CA ARG A 43 -6.10 8.25 -4.52
C ARG A 43 -5.54 6.85 -4.81
N VAL A 44 -5.05 6.20 -3.77
CA VAL A 44 -4.39 4.89 -3.87
C VAL A 44 -5.31 3.83 -3.27
N GLY A 45 -5.63 2.80 -4.05
CA GLY A 45 -6.28 1.61 -3.53
C GLY A 45 -5.37 0.90 -2.53
N PHE A 46 -5.79 0.86 -1.26
CA PHE A 46 -5.03 0.34 -0.14
C PHE A 46 -5.88 -0.70 0.60
N PHE A 47 -5.99 -1.90 0.05
CA PHE A 47 -6.75 -3.01 0.62
C PHE A 47 -5.87 -3.88 1.52
N ALA A 48 -6.47 -4.55 2.49
CA ALA A 48 -5.76 -5.40 3.43
C ALA A 48 -5.00 -6.53 2.71
N MET A 49 -3.69 -6.56 2.85
CA MET A 49 -2.81 -7.57 2.28
C MET A 49 -1.60 -7.78 3.18
N ASP A 50 -1.51 -8.97 3.79
CA ASP A 50 -0.48 -9.29 4.77
C ASP A 50 0.94 -9.04 4.25
N GLY A 51 1.72 -8.30 5.04
CA GLY A 51 3.08 -7.87 4.73
C GLY A 51 3.20 -6.79 3.65
N TYR A 52 2.10 -6.46 2.96
CA TYR A 52 2.11 -5.50 1.86
C TYR A 52 1.36 -4.20 2.20
N HIS A 53 0.07 -4.30 2.53
CA HIS A 53 -0.75 -3.21 3.02
C HIS A 53 -1.37 -3.62 4.36
N MET A 54 -0.86 -3.08 5.44
CA MET A 54 -1.33 -3.35 6.78
C MET A 54 -1.76 -2.06 7.48
N MET A 55 -2.75 -2.18 8.35
CA MET A 55 -3.21 -1.10 9.22
C MET A 55 -3.50 -1.68 10.60
N ASP A 56 -2.96 -1.06 11.64
CA ASP A 56 -3.22 -1.46 13.02
C ASP A 56 -4.54 -0.86 13.56
N GLU A 57 -4.90 -1.20 14.80
CA GLU A 57 -6.12 -0.72 15.47
C GLU A 57 -6.14 0.81 15.66
N ASP A 58 -4.97 1.45 15.71
CA ASP A 58 -4.82 2.90 15.82
C ASP A 58 -4.86 3.60 14.45
N GLY A 59 -4.98 2.84 13.35
CA GLY A 59 -5.02 3.35 11.98
C GLY A 59 -3.65 3.62 11.37
N ASN A 60 -2.54 3.21 12.03
CA ASN A 60 -1.21 3.35 11.47
C ASN A 60 -0.98 2.35 10.36
N ARG A 61 -0.52 2.84 9.21
CA ARG A 61 -0.25 2.02 8.04
C ARG A 61 1.18 1.52 8.03
N SER A 62 1.36 0.30 7.51
CA SER A 62 2.67 -0.34 7.36
C SER A 62 2.68 -1.34 6.20
N GLY A 63 3.84 -1.94 5.93
CA GLY A 63 4.03 -2.96 4.91
C GLY A 63 4.77 -2.46 3.68
N TYR A 64 5.23 -3.40 2.86
CA TYR A 64 6.09 -3.12 1.69
C TYR A 64 5.46 -2.09 0.73
N GLY A 65 4.18 -2.24 0.40
CA GLY A 65 3.47 -1.32 -0.49
C GLY A 65 3.33 0.08 0.09
N TYR A 66 3.10 0.18 1.40
CA TYR A 66 3.06 1.47 2.08
C TYR A 66 4.43 2.16 2.09
N ASP A 67 5.50 1.43 2.41
CA ASP A 67 6.85 1.98 2.42
C ASP A 67 7.29 2.41 1.02
N PHE A 68 6.95 1.62 -0.01
CA PHE A 68 7.17 1.99 -1.41
C PHE A 68 6.46 3.32 -1.76
N LEU A 69 5.17 3.45 -1.44
CA LEU A 69 4.41 4.68 -1.70
C LEU A 69 5.00 5.88 -0.97
N ARG A 70 5.35 5.75 0.30
CA ARG A 70 6.03 6.81 1.05
C ARG A 70 7.36 7.23 0.43
N LEU A 71 8.12 6.29 -0.12
CA LEU A 71 9.34 6.60 -0.84
C LEU A 71 9.04 7.37 -2.13
N MET A 72 8.06 6.91 -2.91
CA MET A 72 7.68 7.55 -4.17
C MET A 72 7.13 8.97 -3.97
N ALA A 73 6.35 9.22 -2.91
CA ALA A 73 5.84 10.55 -2.60
C ALA A 73 6.94 11.61 -2.49
N ARG A 74 8.13 11.23 -1.99
CA ARG A 74 9.29 12.15 -1.88
C ARG A 74 9.86 12.58 -3.23
N TYR A 75 9.64 11.79 -4.29
CA TYR A 75 10.14 12.08 -5.64
C TYR A 75 9.10 12.76 -6.52
N TRP A 76 7.81 12.50 -6.28
CA TRP A 76 6.72 13.01 -7.12
C TRP A 76 6.07 14.27 -6.56
N ASP A 77 6.36 14.63 -5.33
CA ASP A 77 5.75 15.78 -4.64
C ASP A 77 4.22 15.71 -4.63
N VAL A 78 3.70 14.53 -4.28
CA VAL A 78 2.26 14.22 -4.21
C VAL A 78 1.85 13.82 -2.81
N ASP A 79 0.57 14.05 -2.50
CA ASP A 79 -0.08 13.52 -1.30
C ASP A 79 -0.94 12.30 -1.67
N TYR A 80 -0.75 11.18 -0.96
CA TYR A 80 -1.58 10.00 -1.14
C TYR A 80 -2.79 10.00 -0.21
N GLU A 81 -3.95 9.76 -0.82
CA GLU A 81 -5.18 9.40 -0.11
C GLU A 81 -5.37 7.88 -0.23
N TYR A 82 -5.31 7.18 0.91
CA TYR A 82 -5.43 5.73 0.96
C TYR A 82 -6.89 5.32 1.11
N VAL A 83 -7.42 4.52 0.18
CA VAL A 83 -8.83 4.19 0.06
C VAL A 83 -9.05 2.68 0.07
N GLY A 84 -10.10 2.21 0.78
CA GLY A 84 -10.64 0.87 0.63
C GLY A 84 -9.90 -0.24 1.37
N TYR A 85 -9.48 -0.02 2.62
CA TYR A 85 -8.80 -1.06 3.39
C TYR A 85 -9.62 -2.33 3.60
N ASP A 86 -10.95 -2.20 3.64
CA ASP A 86 -11.94 -3.28 3.81
C ASP A 86 -12.37 -3.94 2.49
N LYS A 87 -11.84 -3.48 1.34
CA LYS A 87 -12.24 -3.92 0.01
C LYS A 87 -11.45 -5.14 -0.45
N SER A 88 -12.08 -5.96 -1.28
CA SER A 88 -11.43 -7.05 -2.00
C SER A 88 -10.58 -6.55 -3.17
N TRP A 89 -9.74 -7.43 -3.71
CA TRP A 89 -8.97 -7.13 -4.92
C TRP A 89 -9.87 -6.83 -6.13
N GLU A 90 -10.98 -7.54 -6.27
CA GLU A 90 -11.96 -7.34 -7.34
C GLU A 90 -12.63 -5.97 -7.23
N GLU A 91 -13.02 -5.56 -6.02
CA GLU A 91 -13.57 -4.22 -5.77
C GLU A 91 -12.54 -3.14 -6.08
N MET A 92 -11.25 -3.32 -5.72
CA MET A 92 -10.20 -2.38 -6.07
C MET A 92 -10.04 -2.18 -7.58
N GLN A 93 -10.10 -3.27 -8.36
CA GLN A 93 -10.06 -3.17 -9.81
C GLN A 93 -11.27 -2.40 -10.35
N GLN A 94 -12.47 -2.65 -9.82
CA GLN A 94 -13.67 -1.92 -10.23
C GLN A 94 -13.58 -0.44 -9.87
N MET A 95 -13.14 -0.09 -8.66
CA MET A 95 -12.93 1.30 -8.24
C MET A 95 -11.94 2.03 -9.15
N LEU A 96 -10.90 1.33 -9.62
CA LEU A 96 -9.94 1.90 -10.57
C LEU A 96 -10.57 2.14 -11.95
N ILE A 97 -11.39 1.19 -12.43
CA ILE A 97 -12.14 1.32 -13.69
C ILE A 97 -13.13 2.50 -13.60
N ASP A 98 -13.82 2.66 -12.48
CA ASP A 98 -14.82 3.70 -12.27
C ASP A 98 -14.19 5.08 -11.99
N GLY A 99 -12.88 5.12 -11.75
CA GLY A 99 -12.14 6.34 -11.45
C GLY A 99 -12.37 6.85 -10.02
N GLU A 100 -12.77 5.98 -9.11
CA GLU A 100 -12.88 6.28 -7.67
C GLU A 100 -11.50 6.33 -7.01
N ILE A 101 -10.54 5.58 -7.55
CA ILE A 101 -9.11 5.62 -7.21
C ILE A 101 -8.27 5.81 -8.48
N ASP A 102 -7.05 6.32 -8.32
CA ASP A 102 -6.18 6.67 -9.43
C ASP A 102 -5.15 5.58 -9.72
N MET A 103 -4.76 4.82 -8.71
CA MET A 103 -3.78 3.73 -8.86
C MET A 103 -3.95 2.63 -7.81
N VAL A 104 -3.48 1.44 -8.16
CA VAL A 104 -3.31 0.31 -7.23
C VAL A 104 -1.92 -0.26 -7.40
N THR A 105 -1.28 -0.62 -6.28
CA THR A 105 -0.01 -1.37 -6.27
C THR A 105 -0.29 -2.86 -6.12
N SER A 106 0.75 -3.72 -6.10
CA SER A 106 0.64 -5.18 -5.93
C SER A 106 0.02 -5.97 -7.09
N ALA A 107 -0.29 -5.34 -8.21
CA ALA A 107 -0.87 -6.04 -9.34
C ALA A 107 0.12 -7.02 -9.98
N ARG A 108 -0.34 -8.24 -10.28
CA ARG A 108 0.32 -9.13 -11.22
C ARG A 108 -0.11 -8.78 -12.63
N ARG A 109 0.81 -8.83 -13.58
CA ARG A 109 0.54 -8.60 -14.99
C ARG A 109 -0.05 -9.86 -15.62
N THR A 110 -1.25 -9.75 -16.18
CA THR A 110 -1.93 -10.82 -16.94
C THR A 110 -2.52 -10.25 -18.22
N PRO A 111 -2.75 -11.05 -19.28
CA PRO A 111 -3.36 -10.58 -20.51
C PRO A 111 -4.70 -9.86 -20.29
N GLU A 112 -5.54 -10.39 -19.42
CA GLU A 112 -6.87 -9.82 -19.13
C GLU A 112 -6.76 -8.45 -18.49
N ARG A 113 -5.76 -8.26 -17.60
CA ARG A 113 -5.52 -6.97 -16.94
C ARG A 113 -4.87 -5.97 -17.87
N GLU A 114 -4.03 -6.41 -18.81
CA GLU A 114 -3.44 -5.56 -19.84
C GLU A 114 -4.48 -4.93 -20.78
N GLU A 115 -5.66 -5.54 -20.91
CA GLU A 115 -6.76 -4.94 -21.67
C GLU A 115 -7.39 -3.74 -20.96
N LEU A 116 -7.37 -3.72 -19.62
CA LEU A 116 -8.07 -2.77 -18.77
C LEU A 116 -7.16 -1.67 -18.18
N PHE A 117 -5.88 -1.99 -17.94
CA PHE A 117 -4.97 -1.17 -17.16
C PHE A 117 -3.64 -0.96 -17.86
N ASP A 118 -3.03 0.20 -17.61
CA ASP A 118 -1.63 0.45 -17.89
C ASP A 118 -0.77 0.04 -16.71
N PHE A 119 0.40 -0.53 -17.00
CA PHE A 119 1.33 -1.09 -16.03
C PHE A 119 2.61 -0.28 -15.95
N SER A 120 3.09 -0.02 -14.74
CA SER A 120 4.44 0.49 -14.50
C SER A 120 5.52 -0.51 -14.94
N ARG A 121 6.78 -0.15 -14.75
CA ARG A 121 7.84 -1.16 -14.62
C ARG A 121 7.63 -1.95 -13.33
N PRO A 122 8.20 -3.18 -13.20
CA PRO A 122 8.14 -3.92 -11.94
C PRO A 122 8.61 -3.07 -10.77
N ILE A 123 7.85 -3.07 -9.68
CA ILE A 123 8.19 -2.38 -8.43
C ILE A 123 8.75 -3.32 -7.37
N GLY A 124 8.73 -4.61 -7.66
CA GLY A 124 9.26 -5.65 -6.79
C GLY A 124 8.89 -7.03 -7.30
N THR A 125 9.35 -8.04 -6.59
CA THR A 125 9.04 -9.45 -6.86
C THR A 125 8.45 -10.08 -5.62
N ASN A 126 7.36 -10.80 -5.79
CA ASN A 126 6.69 -11.54 -4.74
C ASN A 126 6.80 -13.05 -5.02
N ASN A 127 7.29 -13.79 -4.03
CA ASN A 127 7.40 -15.24 -4.10
C ASN A 127 6.38 -15.88 -3.15
N GLY A 128 5.86 -17.04 -3.51
CA GLY A 128 5.34 -17.98 -2.53
C GLY A 128 6.49 -18.52 -1.70
N ILE A 129 6.31 -18.63 -0.40
CA ILE A 129 7.28 -19.27 0.49
C ILE A 129 6.60 -20.34 1.32
N LEU A 130 7.34 -21.43 1.56
CA LEU A 130 7.02 -22.43 2.56
C LEU A 130 7.90 -22.14 3.79
N THR A 131 7.29 -21.89 4.93
CA THR A 131 8.03 -21.62 6.19
C THR A 131 7.67 -22.64 7.26
N VAL A 132 8.62 -22.84 8.19
CA VAL A 132 8.45 -23.63 9.41
C VAL A 132 8.89 -22.78 10.59
N ARG A 133 8.56 -23.19 11.81
CA ARG A 133 9.15 -22.57 13.01
C ARG A 133 10.67 -22.63 12.95
N SER A 134 11.33 -21.59 13.44
CA SER A 134 12.81 -21.49 13.44
C SER A 134 13.48 -22.59 14.26
N ASP A 135 12.81 -23.10 15.31
CA ASP A 135 13.27 -24.18 16.18
C ASP A 135 13.03 -25.59 15.62
N ASN A 136 12.29 -25.74 14.52
CA ASN A 136 12.05 -27.02 13.87
C ASN A 136 13.33 -27.48 13.15
N SER A 137 14.03 -28.47 13.71
CA SER A 137 15.23 -29.07 13.14
C SER A 137 14.97 -30.36 12.35
N THR A 138 13.73 -30.86 12.34
CA THR A 138 13.39 -32.15 11.71
C THR A 138 13.09 -32.03 10.23
N ILE A 139 12.54 -30.88 9.82
CA ILE A 139 12.26 -30.57 8.41
C ILE A 139 13.43 -29.73 7.88
N VAL A 140 14.20 -30.29 6.94
CA VAL A 140 15.48 -29.72 6.48
C VAL A 140 15.34 -29.17 5.07
N GLU A 141 15.70 -27.91 4.88
CA GLU A 141 15.68 -27.21 3.57
C GLU A 141 16.35 -28.04 2.47
N GLY A 142 15.67 -28.21 1.34
CA GLY A 142 16.14 -28.98 0.19
C GLY A 142 16.15 -30.49 0.37
N LYS A 143 15.88 -31.03 1.58
CA LYS A 143 15.79 -32.46 1.83
C LYS A 143 14.34 -32.92 1.83
N TYR A 144 13.77 -33.06 0.64
CA TYR A 144 12.34 -33.28 0.42
C TYR A 144 11.76 -34.51 1.11
N SER A 145 12.58 -35.56 1.36
CA SER A 145 12.15 -36.71 2.16
C SER A 145 11.77 -36.36 3.61
N THR A 146 12.20 -35.21 4.12
CA THR A 146 11.79 -34.72 5.45
C THR A 146 10.48 -33.93 5.43
N TYR A 147 9.94 -33.64 4.23
CA TYR A 147 8.67 -32.92 4.04
C TYR A 147 7.48 -33.87 3.99
N ASP A 148 7.74 -35.18 3.74
CA ASP A 148 6.67 -36.16 3.57
C ASP A 148 5.76 -36.25 4.80
N GLY A 149 4.47 -36.02 4.53
CA GLY A 149 3.43 -36.07 5.56
C GLY A 149 3.36 -34.88 6.51
N MET A 150 4.18 -33.81 6.30
CA MET A 150 4.06 -32.58 7.09
C MET A 150 2.66 -31.97 6.93
N ARG A 151 2.14 -31.39 7.99
CA ARG A 151 0.86 -30.66 7.99
C ARG A 151 1.14 -29.23 7.50
N VAL A 152 0.55 -28.86 6.37
CA VAL A 152 0.77 -27.54 5.76
C VAL A 152 -0.49 -26.72 5.84
N ALA A 153 -0.41 -25.56 6.47
CA ALA A 153 -1.52 -24.61 6.49
C ALA A 153 -1.58 -23.81 5.19
N LEU A 154 -2.78 -23.73 4.64
CA LEU A 154 -3.12 -22.97 3.44
C LEU A 154 -4.28 -22.01 3.74
N LEU A 155 -4.19 -20.79 3.24
CA LEU A 155 -5.30 -19.82 3.29
C LEU A 155 -6.33 -20.20 2.23
N ARG A 156 -7.59 -20.35 2.63
CA ARG A 156 -8.68 -20.70 1.71
C ARG A 156 -8.80 -19.66 0.59
N GLY A 157 -8.96 -20.11 -0.66
CA GLY A 157 -9.10 -19.24 -1.83
C GLY A 157 -7.82 -18.53 -2.29
N ASN A 158 -6.67 -18.78 -1.68
CA ASN A 158 -5.42 -18.15 -2.09
C ASN A 158 -4.83 -18.87 -3.32
N SER A 159 -4.53 -18.11 -4.38
CA SER A 159 -3.93 -18.65 -5.62
C SER A 159 -2.56 -19.31 -5.43
N ARG A 160 -1.85 -19.02 -4.33
CA ARG A 160 -0.58 -19.69 -4.02
C ARG A 160 -0.73 -21.15 -3.67
N ASN A 161 -1.94 -21.58 -3.32
CA ASN A 161 -2.21 -22.98 -3.00
C ASN A 161 -1.92 -23.88 -4.21
N ASP A 162 -2.35 -23.46 -5.40
CA ASP A 162 -2.10 -24.19 -6.65
C ASP A 162 -0.62 -24.14 -7.05
N GLU A 163 0.03 -22.98 -6.88
CA GLU A 163 1.47 -22.81 -7.11
C GLU A 163 2.28 -23.74 -6.20
N PHE A 164 1.89 -23.85 -4.91
CA PHE A 164 2.53 -24.76 -3.96
C PHE A 164 2.30 -26.24 -4.28
N ALA A 165 1.07 -26.59 -4.65
CA ALA A 165 0.75 -27.98 -5.04
C ALA A 165 1.59 -28.43 -6.25
N GLU A 166 1.74 -27.58 -7.25
CA GLU A 166 2.58 -27.83 -8.42
C GLU A 166 4.07 -27.92 -8.04
N TYR A 167 4.53 -27.06 -7.14
CA TYR A 167 5.88 -27.10 -6.61
C TYR A 167 6.16 -28.43 -5.89
N ALA A 168 5.29 -28.84 -4.97
CA ALA A 168 5.42 -30.09 -4.22
C ALA A 168 5.45 -31.32 -5.15
N ARG A 169 4.57 -31.32 -6.16
CA ARG A 169 4.53 -32.36 -7.20
C ARG A 169 5.84 -32.43 -7.97
N THR A 170 6.39 -31.29 -8.37
CA THR A 170 7.64 -31.21 -9.14
C THR A 170 8.85 -31.67 -8.30
N LYS A 171 8.83 -31.38 -6.99
CA LYS A 171 9.90 -31.77 -6.05
C LYS A 171 9.73 -33.19 -5.50
N GLY A 172 8.57 -33.81 -5.70
CA GLY A 172 8.30 -35.20 -5.37
C GLY A 172 8.10 -35.48 -3.89
N PHE A 173 7.52 -34.53 -3.13
CA PHE A 173 7.17 -34.75 -1.73
C PHE A 173 5.65 -34.68 -1.51
N THR A 174 5.19 -35.32 -0.43
CA THR A 174 3.78 -35.36 -0.02
C THR A 174 3.56 -34.54 1.26
N TYR A 175 2.32 -34.08 1.44
CA TYR A 175 1.96 -33.29 2.62
C TYR A 175 0.47 -33.46 2.96
N LYS A 176 0.07 -33.05 4.16
CA LYS A 176 -1.32 -33.02 4.63
C LYS A 176 -1.82 -31.59 4.64
N LEU A 177 -2.92 -31.33 3.93
CA LEU A 177 -3.55 -30.00 3.86
C LEU A 177 -4.34 -29.69 5.11
N VAL A 178 -4.19 -28.47 5.63
CA VAL A 178 -5.01 -27.88 6.66
C VAL A 178 -5.40 -26.46 6.20
N TYR A 179 -6.69 -26.24 5.96
CA TYR A 179 -7.20 -24.94 5.50
C TYR A 179 -7.65 -24.06 6.66
N PHE A 180 -7.32 -22.77 6.56
CA PHE A 180 -7.72 -21.71 7.47
C PHE A 180 -8.37 -20.57 6.69
N ASP A 181 -9.14 -19.74 7.38
CA ASP A 181 -9.86 -18.61 6.78
C ASP A 181 -9.17 -17.26 7.01
N SER A 182 -8.15 -17.20 7.90
CA SER A 182 -7.35 -16.00 8.14
C SER A 182 -5.85 -16.28 8.26
N ALA A 183 -5.04 -15.24 8.02
CA ALA A 183 -3.59 -15.29 8.17
C ALA A 183 -3.17 -15.39 9.65
N GLU A 184 -3.97 -14.82 10.55
CA GLU A 184 -3.77 -14.86 12.00
C GLU A 184 -3.90 -16.30 12.51
N GLU A 185 -4.97 -17.01 12.12
CA GLU A 185 -5.17 -18.42 12.48
C GLU A 185 -4.03 -19.31 11.99
N ILE A 186 -3.53 -19.06 10.76
CA ILE A 186 -2.38 -19.77 10.20
C ILE A 186 -1.13 -19.54 11.04
N ALA A 187 -0.85 -18.28 11.42
CA ALA A 187 0.32 -17.95 12.22
C ALA A 187 0.24 -18.59 13.61
N GLU A 188 -0.93 -18.56 14.26
CA GLU A 188 -1.16 -19.20 15.56
C GLU A 188 -1.00 -20.73 15.45
N ALA A 189 -1.57 -21.37 14.43
CA ALA A 189 -1.45 -22.81 14.21
C ALA A 189 0.00 -23.29 14.02
N LEU A 190 0.84 -22.47 13.40
CA LEU A 190 2.27 -22.75 13.30
C LEU A 190 2.98 -22.62 14.66
N GLN A 191 2.69 -21.56 15.42
CA GLN A 191 3.34 -21.31 16.71
C GLN A 191 2.97 -22.36 17.76
N ASN A 192 1.70 -22.79 17.81
CA ASN A 192 1.23 -23.81 18.74
C ASN A 192 1.50 -25.25 18.27
N GLY A 193 2.03 -25.46 17.06
CA GLY A 193 2.36 -26.77 16.50
C GLY A 193 1.17 -27.57 15.96
N THR A 194 0.02 -26.95 15.74
CA THR A 194 -1.12 -27.57 15.07
C THR A 194 -0.76 -27.94 13.62
N VAL A 195 0.08 -27.12 12.97
CA VAL A 195 0.69 -27.39 11.67
C VAL A 195 2.19 -27.35 11.76
N ASP A 196 2.86 -27.98 10.81
CA ASP A 196 4.31 -28.06 10.74
C ASP A 196 4.93 -26.97 9.87
N ALA A 197 4.17 -26.54 8.84
CA ALA A 197 4.59 -25.53 7.89
C ALA A 197 3.41 -24.68 7.42
N ILE A 198 3.73 -23.50 6.87
CA ILE A 198 2.73 -22.60 6.26
C ILE A 198 3.17 -22.14 4.88
N VAL A 199 2.21 -21.98 3.99
CA VAL A 199 2.36 -21.33 2.68
C VAL A 199 1.93 -19.89 2.78
N THR A 200 2.83 -18.96 2.43
CA THR A 200 2.56 -17.52 2.53
C THR A 200 3.34 -16.72 1.49
N SER A 201 3.31 -15.41 1.60
CA SER A 201 4.01 -14.43 0.76
C SER A 201 5.40 -14.11 1.33
N SER A 202 6.39 -13.94 0.45
CA SER A 202 7.73 -13.46 0.84
C SER A 202 7.74 -12.01 1.34
N LEU A 203 6.63 -11.29 1.19
CA LEU A 203 6.47 -9.91 1.67
C LEU A 203 5.94 -9.86 3.11
N ARG A 204 5.48 -11.00 3.64
CA ARG A 204 4.99 -11.09 5.02
C ARG A 204 6.12 -10.94 6.02
N LYS A 205 5.86 -10.26 7.14
CA LYS A 205 6.76 -10.25 8.29
C LYS A 205 6.75 -11.64 8.95
N MET A 206 7.92 -12.28 9.03
CA MET A 206 8.07 -13.57 9.70
C MET A 206 8.43 -13.38 11.18
N ASN A 207 7.77 -14.16 12.05
CA ASN A 207 8.05 -14.17 13.49
C ASN A 207 8.41 -15.61 13.92
N ASN A 208 9.63 -15.81 14.40
CA ASN A 208 10.14 -17.13 14.81
C ASN A 208 10.00 -18.22 13.74
N GLU A 209 10.13 -17.84 12.49
CA GLU A 209 10.02 -18.70 11.33
C GLU A 209 11.31 -18.69 10.52
N ARG A 210 11.53 -19.75 9.75
CA ARG A 210 12.54 -19.79 8.70
C ARG A 210 11.93 -20.30 7.39
N ILE A 211 12.45 -19.79 6.29
CA ILE A 211 12.03 -20.22 4.96
C ILE A 211 12.65 -21.60 4.69
N LEU A 212 11.83 -22.54 4.23
CA LEU A 212 12.26 -23.80 3.66
C LEU A 212 12.43 -23.69 2.15
N GLU A 213 11.42 -23.12 1.46
CA GLU A 213 11.36 -23.09 0.02
C GLU A 213 10.79 -21.76 -0.48
N LYS A 214 11.19 -21.39 -1.70
CA LYS A 214 10.60 -20.30 -2.48
C LYS A 214 10.08 -20.85 -3.79
N PHE A 215 8.89 -20.44 -4.18
CA PHE A 215 8.22 -20.89 -5.40
C PHE A 215 7.33 -19.77 -5.98
N GLY A 216 6.82 -19.97 -7.18
CA GLY A 216 5.83 -19.08 -7.80
C GLY A 216 6.24 -17.62 -7.84
N SER A 217 7.48 -17.34 -8.26
CA SER A 217 7.99 -15.97 -8.38
C SER A 217 7.18 -15.17 -9.39
N SER A 218 6.72 -13.98 -9.01
CA SER A 218 6.02 -13.05 -9.90
C SER A 218 6.39 -11.62 -9.59
N ASP A 219 6.60 -10.85 -10.64
CA ASP A 219 6.75 -9.40 -10.53
C ASP A 219 5.43 -8.73 -10.14
N ILE A 220 5.54 -7.67 -9.38
CA ILE A 220 4.43 -6.82 -8.98
C ILE A 220 4.58 -5.43 -9.57
N TYR A 221 3.45 -4.82 -9.88
CA TYR A 221 3.36 -3.58 -10.63
C TYR A 221 2.40 -2.60 -9.96
N VAL A 222 2.58 -1.32 -10.26
CA VAL A 222 1.53 -0.32 -10.14
C VAL A 222 0.66 -0.41 -11.38
N ILE A 223 -0.65 -0.33 -11.21
CA ILE A 223 -1.62 -0.21 -12.30
C ILE A 223 -2.42 1.08 -12.17
N VAL A 224 -2.76 1.66 -13.32
CA VAL A 224 -3.65 2.79 -13.47
C VAL A 224 -4.69 2.47 -14.55
N LYS A 225 -5.80 3.19 -14.56
CA LYS A 225 -6.79 3.06 -15.62
C LYS A 225 -6.19 3.44 -16.97
N LYS A 226 -6.50 2.68 -18.01
CA LYS A 226 -6.18 3.02 -19.41
C LYS A 226 -6.89 4.27 -19.88
#